data_72d6ecf3aca0bbb95c789736da19a6ed
#
_entry.id   72d6ecf3aca0bbb95c789736da19a6ed
#
_cell.length_a   1.000
_cell.length_b   1.000
_cell.length_c   1.000
_cell.angle_alpha   90.00
_cell.angle_beta   90.00
_cell.angle_gamma   90.00
#
_symmetry.space_group_name_H-M   'P 1'
#
loop_
_entity.id
_entity.type
_entity.pdbx_description
1 polymer ?
#
loop_
_entity_poly.entity_id
_entity_poly.type
_entity_poly.pdbx_seq_one_letter_code
_entity_poly.pdbx_strand_id
1 'polypeptide(L)'
;FRRVLFRSDGAVLPILDLNGFKISNPTIFSRMSDEEITKFFEGLGYSPRFIENDDIHDYTAYHELAAKVLDQAIEDIQAIQKDARENGKYEDGTIPAWPVIIARLPKGWGGPTHDEDGNPIENSFRAHQVPLPLAQNKLETLSQFEDWMNSYKPEELFNADGSLKDELKAIAPKGDKRMSANPIANGGRRRGEEATDLTLPDWRQFTNDITNENRGHELPKVTQNMDMTTLSNYLEEVAKLNPTSFRVFGPDETMSNRLWSLFNTTNRQWMEEVKEPNDQYVGPEGRI
;
A
#
# COMPACT_ATOMS: atom_id res chain seq x y z
N PHE A 1 -14.59 -2.99 -5.22
CA PHE A 1 -13.79 -2.06 -4.40
C PHE A 1 -14.54 -0.76 -4.11
N ARG A 2 -15.13 -0.09 -5.11
CA ARG A 2 -15.83 1.18 -4.94
C ARG A 2 -17.11 1.09 -4.10
N ARG A 3 -17.90 0.03 -4.22
CA ARG A 3 -19.18 -0.13 -3.47
C ARG A 3 -18.96 -0.39 -1.99
N VAL A 4 -17.83 -0.99 -1.62
CA VAL A 4 -17.51 -1.33 -0.22
C VAL A 4 -17.08 -0.10 0.56
N LEU A 5 -16.28 0.77 -0.06
CA LEU A 5 -15.60 1.87 0.62
C LEU A 5 -16.52 2.95 1.19
N PHE A 6 -17.69 3.18 0.66
CA PHE A 6 -18.55 4.25 1.16
C PHE A 6 -19.63 3.80 2.15
N ARG A 7 -19.92 2.50 2.23
CA ARG A 7 -20.96 2.00 3.14
C ARG A 7 -20.46 1.70 4.55
N SER A 8 -19.32 1.04 4.69
CA SER A 8 -18.87 0.55 6.00
C SER A 8 -17.41 0.79 6.31
N ASP A 9 -16.53 0.85 5.32
CA ASP A 9 -15.10 0.69 5.56
C ASP A 9 -14.28 1.99 5.43
N GLY A 10 -14.84 3.08 4.95
CA GLY A 10 -14.16 4.35 4.74
C GLY A 10 -13.63 4.52 3.31
N ALA A 11 -12.72 5.45 3.10
CA ALA A 11 -12.19 5.79 1.80
C ALA A 11 -10.70 5.44 1.69
N VAL A 12 -10.27 5.10 0.48
CA VAL A 12 -8.86 5.03 0.10
C VAL A 12 -8.61 6.15 -0.89
N LEU A 13 -7.60 6.97 -0.64
CA LEU A 13 -7.11 7.96 -1.59
C LEU A 13 -5.91 7.38 -2.34
N PRO A 14 -6.05 6.95 -3.60
CA PRO A 14 -4.91 6.54 -4.39
C PRO A 14 -4.06 7.75 -4.76
N ILE A 15 -2.75 7.59 -4.69
CA ILE A 15 -1.77 8.58 -5.19
C ILE A 15 -0.90 7.85 -6.20
N LEU A 16 -0.97 8.26 -7.46
CA LEU A 16 -0.10 7.78 -8.51
C LEU A 16 1.13 8.68 -8.56
N ASP A 17 2.28 8.14 -8.17
CA ASP A 17 3.58 8.75 -8.45
C ASP A 17 3.93 8.50 -9.92
N LEU A 18 3.67 9.49 -10.75
CA LEU A 18 3.90 9.43 -12.18
C LEU A 18 5.32 9.90 -12.52
N ASN A 19 6.31 9.12 -12.12
CA ASN A 19 7.73 9.44 -12.25
C ASN A 19 8.35 9.10 -13.62
N GLY A 20 7.58 8.56 -14.51
CA GLY A 20 7.99 8.34 -15.90
C GLY A 20 8.68 7.02 -16.22
N PHE A 21 9.29 6.35 -15.24
CA PHE A 21 10.15 5.19 -15.50
C PHE A 21 9.86 3.98 -14.61
N LYS A 22 9.96 2.80 -15.17
CA LYS A 22 10.10 1.52 -14.50
C LYS A 22 11.59 1.30 -14.08
N ILE A 23 11.97 0.05 -13.87
CA ILE A 23 13.35 -0.32 -13.52
C ILE A 23 14.35 0.13 -14.60
N SER A 24 14.05 -0.14 -15.88
CA SER A 24 14.96 0.12 -17.00
C SER A 24 14.29 0.76 -18.23
N ASN A 25 13.00 1.01 -18.18
CA ASN A 25 12.21 1.49 -19.31
C ASN A 25 11.17 2.52 -18.90
N PRO A 26 10.72 3.40 -19.79
CA PRO A 26 9.62 4.32 -19.52
C PRO A 26 8.31 3.58 -19.28
N THR A 27 7.38 4.23 -18.56
CA THR A 27 6.01 3.76 -18.37
C THR A 27 5.11 4.24 -19.49
N ILE A 28 4.01 3.54 -19.74
CA ILE A 28 2.99 3.98 -20.71
C ILE A 28 2.36 5.30 -20.25
N PHE A 29 2.02 5.42 -18.97
CA PHE A 29 1.41 6.65 -18.43
C PHE A 29 2.29 7.89 -18.61
N SER A 30 3.61 7.75 -18.62
CA SER A 30 4.50 8.90 -18.90
C SER A 30 4.41 9.44 -20.34
N ARG A 31 3.78 8.70 -21.23
CA ARG A 31 3.58 9.07 -22.64
C ARG A 31 2.18 9.60 -22.91
N MET A 32 1.31 9.57 -21.93
CA MET A 32 -0.05 10.06 -22.03
C MET A 32 -0.12 11.52 -21.59
N SER A 33 -0.94 12.28 -22.29
CA SER A 33 -1.34 13.62 -21.88
C SER A 33 -2.23 13.59 -20.64
N ASP A 34 -2.38 14.72 -19.98
CA ASP A 34 -3.28 14.82 -18.83
C ASP A 34 -4.73 14.55 -19.19
N GLU A 35 -5.13 14.92 -20.42
CA GLU A 35 -6.47 14.60 -20.92
C GLU A 35 -6.67 13.08 -21.06
N GLU A 36 -5.69 12.36 -21.57
CA GLU A 36 -5.76 10.89 -21.70
C GLU A 36 -5.76 10.20 -20.34
N ILE A 37 -4.92 10.66 -19.41
CA ILE A 37 -4.90 10.15 -18.03
C ILE A 37 -6.23 10.45 -17.33
N THR A 38 -6.77 11.65 -17.50
CA THR A 38 -8.07 12.03 -16.94
C THR A 38 -9.15 11.08 -17.43
N LYS A 39 -9.29 10.90 -18.74
CA LYS A 39 -10.28 9.97 -19.33
C LYS A 39 -10.10 8.53 -18.84
N PHE A 40 -8.86 8.09 -18.68
CA PHE A 40 -8.55 6.76 -18.17
C PHE A 40 -9.09 6.58 -16.74
N PHE A 41 -8.78 7.52 -15.84
CA PHE A 41 -9.22 7.43 -14.45
C PHE A 41 -10.71 7.70 -14.28
N GLU A 42 -11.30 8.60 -15.07
CA GLU A 42 -12.75 8.81 -15.12
C GLU A 42 -13.49 7.55 -15.58
N GLY A 43 -12.99 6.84 -16.60
CA GLY A 43 -13.51 5.55 -17.03
C GLY A 43 -13.48 4.48 -15.94
N LEU A 44 -12.51 4.56 -15.02
CA LEU A 44 -12.45 3.75 -13.81
C LEU A 44 -13.30 4.32 -12.66
N GLY A 45 -13.94 5.51 -12.84
CA GLY A 45 -14.82 6.22 -11.91
C GLY A 45 -14.07 6.92 -10.80
N TYR A 46 -12.91 7.43 -11.10
CA TYR A 46 -12.19 8.36 -10.25
C TYR A 46 -12.33 9.79 -10.79
N SER A 47 -12.05 10.76 -9.90
CA SER A 47 -11.89 12.18 -10.24
C SER A 47 -10.42 12.53 -10.04
N PRO A 48 -9.61 12.59 -11.11
CA PRO A 48 -8.17 12.83 -11.00
C PRO A 48 -7.88 14.30 -10.64
N ARG A 49 -6.89 14.49 -9.80
CA ARG A 49 -6.33 15.76 -9.38
C ARG A 49 -4.82 15.72 -9.58
N PHE A 50 -4.30 16.66 -10.35
CA PHE A 50 -2.88 16.70 -10.70
C PHE A 50 -2.10 17.55 -9.70
N ILE A 51 -0.90 17.09 -9.35
CA ILE A 51 0.15 17.87 -8.73
C ILE A 51 1.26 17.95 -9.76
N GLU A 52 1.40 19.09 -10.37
CA GLU A 52 2.37 19.38 -11.41
C GLU A 52 2.85 20.83 -11.27
N ASN A 53 4.15 21.03 -11.32
CA ASN A 53 4.77 22.36 -11.29
C ASN A 53 5.74 22.48 -12.46
N ASP A 54 5.70 23.60 -13.17
CA ASP A 54 6.58 23.88 -14.32
C ASP A 54 8.06 23.88 -13.92
N ASP A 55 8.37 24.36 -12.71
CA ASP A 55 9.70 24.26 -12.10
C ASP A 55 9.70 23.17 -11.02
N ILE A 56 10.14 21.99 -11.39
CA ILE A 56 10.22 20.83 -10.48
C ILE A 56 11.25 21.02 -9.35
N HIS A 57 12.17 21.96 -9.47
CA HIS A 57 13.16 22.27 -8.45
C HIS A 57 12.71 23.40 -7.50
N ASP A 58 11.59 24.06 -7.77
CA ASP A 58 10.90 24.86 -6.78
C ASP A 58 10.14 23.95 -5.81
N TYR A 59 10.88 23.35 -4.89
CA TYR A 59 10.33 22.42 -3.89
C TYR A 59 9.23 23.08 -3.04
N THR A 60 9.36 24.37 -2.74
CA THR A 60 8.38 25.08 -1.91
C THR A 60 7.05 25.17 -2.64
N ALA A 61 7.05 25.66 -3.87
CA ALA A 61 5.83 25.76 -4.68
C ALA A 61 5.19 24.40 -4.92
N TYR A 62 6.00 23.34 -5.16
CA TYR A 62 5.48 22.00 -5.33
C TYR A 62 4.79 21.50 -4.04
N HIS A 63 5.39 21.69 -2.87
CA HIS A 63 4.82 21.25 -1.60
C HIS A 63 3.56 22.02 -1.23
N GLU A 64 3.51 23.34 -1.50
CA GLU A 64 2.31 24.14 -1.29
C GLU A 64 1.16 23.68 -2.19
N LEU A 65 1.44 23.39 -3.45
CA LEU A 65 0.45 22.82 -4.37
C LEU A 65 -0.02 21.43 -3.92
N ALA A 66 0.92 20.55 -3.50
CA ALA A 66 0.60 19.23 -3.01
C ALA A 66 -0.30 19.27 -1.77
N ALA A 67 -0.02 20.17 -0.82
CA ALA A 67 -0.86 20.37 0.36
C ALA A 67 -2.28 20.80 -0.04
N LYS A 68 -2.41 21.78 -0.94
CA LYS A 68 -3.71 22.25 -1.43
C LYS A 68 -4.52 21.16 -2.12
N VAL A 69 -3.87 20.36 -2.98
CA VAL A 69 -4.54 19.26 -3.70
C VAL A 69 -4.97 18.15 -2.74
N LEU A 70 -4.14 17.86 -1.72
CA LEU A 70 -4.47 16.88 -0.69
C LEU A 70 -5.67 17.33 0.16
N ASP A 71 -5.69 18.59 0.61
CA ASP A 71 -6.80 19.14 1.38
C ASP A 71 -8.11 19.05 0.58
N GLN A 72 -8.08 19.43 -0.70
CA GLN A 72 -9.25 19.33 -1.58
C GLN A 72 -9.71 17.87 -1.77
N ALA A 73 -8.80 16.92 -1.91
CA ALA A 73 -9.15 15.52 -2.03
C ALA A 73 -9.80 14.98 -0.74
N ILE A 74 -9.33 15.43 0.42
CA ILE A 74 -9.92 15.07 1.73
C ILE A 74 -11.32 15.66 1.87
N GLU A 75 -11.52 16.92 1.47
CA GLU A 75 -12.84 17.57 1.48
C GLU A 75 -13.83 16.83 0.58
N ASP A 76 -13.41 16.42 -0.62
CA ASP A 76 -14.25 15.63 -1.52
C ASP A 76 -14.66 14.28 -0.91
N ILE A 77 -13.70 13.58 -0.29
CA ILE A 77 -13.97 12.31 0.41
C ILE A 77 -15.00 12.52 1.52
N GLN A 78 -14.82 13.56 2.33
CA GLN A 78 -15.73 13.87 3.43
C GLN A 78 -17.14 14.23 2.91
N ALA A 79 -17.22 14.99 1.83
CA ALA A 79 -18.51 15.32 1.19
C ALA A 79 -19.21 14.06 0.66
N ILE A 80 -18.52 13.18 -0.03
CA ILE A 80 -19.07 11.90 -0.51
C ILE A 80 -19.56 11.05 0.66
N GLN A 81 -18.78 10.95 1.73
CA GLN A 81 -19.14 10.18 2.91
C GLN A 81 -20.36 10.75 3.62
N LYS A 82 -20.46 12.07 3.72
CA LYS A 82 -21.62 12.76 4.28
C LYS A 82 -22.86 12.52 3.44
N ASP A 83 -22.76 12.72 2.13
CA ASP A 83 -23.84 12.49 1.19
C ASP A 83 -24.39 11.06 1.27
N ALA A 84 -23.50 10.08 1.38
CA ALA A 84 -23.88 8.67 1.47
C ALA A 84 -24.56 8.30 2.81
N ARG A 85 -24.15 8.92 3.91
CA ARG A 85 -24.58 8.53 5.26
C ARG A 85 -25.76 9.35 5.77
N GLU A 86 -25.80 10.63 5.43
CA GLU A 86 -26.77 11.57 5.99
C GLU A 86 -27.87 11.95 4.97
N ASN A 87 -27.52 12.00 3.68
CA ASN A 87 -28.42 12.52 2.65
C ASN A 87 -29.08 11.42 1.80
N GLY A 88 -28.78 10.16 2.04
CA GLY A 88 -29.31 9.04 1.24
C GLY A 88 -28.89 9.04 -0.23
N LYS A 89 -27.93 9.89 -0.61
CA LYS A 89 -27.39 9.90 -1.96
C LYS A 89 -26.68 8.57 -2.21
N TYR A 90 -26.77 8.04 -3.39
CA TYR A 90 -26.21 6.74 -3.78
C TYR A 90 -27.01 5.50 -3.30
N GLU A 91 -28.19 5.65 -2.69
CA GLU A 91 -29.08 4.52 -2.37
C GLU A 91 -29.64 3.84 -3.63
N ASP A 92 -29.71 4.58 -4.71
CA ASP A 92 -30.12 4.11 -6.05
C ASP A 92 -29.05 3.26 -6.75
N GLY A 93 -27.91 3.06 -6.11
CA GLY A 93 -26.77 2.32 -6.69
C GLY A 93 -25.79 3.17 -7.50
N THR A 94 -26.03 4.48 -7.61
CA THR A 94 -25.05 5.41 -8.21
C THR A 94 -23.72 5.34 -7.46
N ILE A 95 -22.61 5.31 -8.19
CA ILE A 95 -21.28 5.22 -7.61
C ILE A 95 -20.61 6.59 -7.67
N PRO A 96 -20.15 7.14 -6.54
CA PRO A 96 -19.43 8.41 -6.54
C PRO A 96 -18.08 8.29 -7.26
N ALA A 97 -17.65 9.38 -7.91
CA ALA A 97 -16.28 9.49 -8.42
C ALA A 97 -15.34 9.88 -7.27
N TRP A 98 -14.56 8.92 -6.80
CA TRP A 98 -13.59 9.16 -5.73
C TRP A 98 -12.37 9.93 -6.25
N PRO A 99 -11.77 10.82 -5.44
CA PRO A 99 -10.55 11.48 -5.87
C PRO A 99 -9.40 10.48 -6.03
N VAL A 100 -8.54 10.75 -6.99
CA VAL A 100 -7.22 10.15 -7.17
C VAL A 100 -6.22 11.27 -7.44
N ILE A 101 -5.07 11.23 -6.80
CA ILE A 101 -4.01 12.22 -7.01
C ILE A 101 -3.01 11.65 -8.03
N ILE A 102 -2.67 12.46 -9.02
CA ILE A 102 -1.63 12.19 -10.02
C ILE A 102 -0.48 13.15 -9.75
N ALA A 103 0.57 12.67 -9.10
CA ALA A 103 1.75 13.45 -8.79
C ALA A 103 2.79 13.27 -9.92
N ARG A 104 3.01 14.32 -10.71
CA ARG A 104 4.05 14.33 -11.73
C ARG A 104 5.36 14.81 -11.13
N LEU A 105 6.28 13.89 -11.00
CA LEU A 105 7.62 14.12 -10.49
C LEU A 105 8.63 13.37 -11.36
N PRO A 106 9.82 13.90 -11.62
CA PRO A 106 10.85 13.13 -12.28
C PRO A 106 11.33 12.00 -11.37
N LYS A 107 11.57 10.83 -11.92
CA LYS A 107 12.20 9.75 -11.16
C LYS A 107 13.56 10.21 -10.63
N GLY A 108 13.81 9.98 -9.34
CA GLY A 108 15.04 10.46 -8.69
C GLY A 108 14.99 11.90 -8.20
N TRP A 109 13.80 12.52 -8.17
CA TRP A 109 13.60 13.89 -7.70
C TRP A 109 14.23 14.13 -6.32
N GLY A 110 15.00 15.23 -6.21
CA GLY A 110 15.76 15.56 -5.03
C GLY A 110 17.07 14.77 -4.85
N GLY A 111 17.39 13.89 -5.79
CA GLY A 111 18.66 13.19 -5.89
C GLY A 111 19.67 13.87 -6.82
N PRO A 112 20.80 13.21 -7.11
CA PRO A 112 21.76 13.71 -8.08
C PRO A 112 21.16 13.76 -9.49
N THR A 113 21.41 14.84 -10.21
CA THR A 113 20.86 15.05 -11.57
C THR A 113 21.63 14.28 -12.64
N HIS A 114 22.94 14.10 -12.46
CA HIS A 114 23.82 13.42 -13.40
C HIS A 114 24.82 12.53 -12.65
N ASP A 115 25.33 11.52 -13.33
CA ASP A 115 26.47 10.72 -12.87
C ASP A 115 27.82 11.40 -13.18
N GLU A 116 28.93 10.75 -12.79
CA GLU A 116 30.29 11.23 -13.02
C GLU A 116 30.67 11.37 -14.50
N ASP A 117 30.03 10.63 -15.38
CA ASP A 117 30.23 10.65 -16.81
C ASP A 117 29.29 11.67 -17.52
N GLY A 118 28.46 12.39 -16.76
CA GLY A 118 27.50 13.36 -17.27
C GLY A 118 26.22 12.76 -17.83
N ASN A 119 25.94 11.47 -17.59
CA ASN A 119 24.66 10.88 -17.99
C ASN A 119 23.55 11.30 -17.01
N PRO A 120 22.34 11.57 -17.51
CA PRO A 120 21.23 11.97 -16.65
C PRO A 120 20.82 10.82 -15.71
N ILE A 121 20.75 11.11 -14.42
CA ILE A 121 20.16 10.24 -13.38
C ILE A 121 18.71 10.64 -13.18
N GLU A 122 18.47 11.89 -12.76
CA GLU A 122 17.13 12.40 -12.59
C GLU A 122 16.36 12.31 -13.92
N ASN A 123 15.07 11.99 -13.81
CA ASN A 123 14.18 11.76 -14.94
C ASN A 123 14.68 10.65 -15.90
N SER A 124 15.32 9.63 -15.36
CA SER A 124 15.80 8.48 -16.13
C SER A 124 15.66 7.18 -15.35
N PHE A 125 15.85 6.05 -16.04
CA PHE A 125 15.88 4.74 -15.40
C PHE A 125 17.09 4.58 -14.43
N ARG A 126 18.16 5.40 -14.59
CA ARG A 126 19.36 5.34 -13.75
C ARG A 126 19.11 5.74 -12.30
N ALA A 127 18.04 6.48 -12.03
CA ALA A 127 17.61 6.79 -10.67
C ALA A 127 17.04 5.57 -9.90
N HIS A 128 16.96 4.40 -10.56
CA HIS A 128 16.46 3.20 -9.88
C HIS A 128 17.53 2.58 -9.01
N GLN A 129 17.20 2.22 -7.77
CA GLN A 129 18.03 1.57 -6.76
C GLN A 129 19.19 2.46 -6.24
N VAL A 130 20.33 2.43 -6.91
CA VAL A 130 21.57 3.11 -6.46
C VAL A 130 21.96 4.13 -7.52
N PRO A 131 21.54 5.39 -7.38
CA PRO A 131 21.80 6.42 -8.39
C PRO A 131 23.29 6.76 -8.57
N LEU A 132 24.08 6.65 -7.49
CA LEU A 132 25.54 6.82 -7.51
C LEU A 132 26.21 5.56 -6.95
N PRO A 133 26.57 4.58 -7.79
CA PRO A 133 27.25 3.40 -7.32
C PRO A 133 28.64 3.78 -6.79
N LEU A 134 28.84 3.61 -5.49
CA LEU A 134 30.14 3.77 -4.84
C LEU A 134 31.04 2.61 -5.25
N ALA A 135 31.61 2.70 -6.46
CA ALA A 135 32.58 1.74 -6.91
C ALA A 135 33.87 1.87 -6.07
N GLN A 136 34.44 0.75 -5.66
CA GLN A 136 35.74 0.74 -4.97
C GLN A 136 36.75 1.53 -5.80
N ASN A 137 37.38 2.53 -5.16
CA ASN A 137 38.42 3.41 -5.73
C ASN A 137 37.97 4.50 -6.71
N LYS A 138 36.69 4.89 -6.74
CA LYS A 138 36.24 6.08 -7.49
C LYS A 138 36.01 7.26 -6.53
N LEU A 139 37.04 8.11 -6.39
CA LEU A 139 36.97 9.27 -5.50
C LEU A 139 35.97 10.33 -6.02
N GLU A 140 35.84 10.43 -7.32
CA GLU A 140 34.89 11.35 -7.98
C GLU A 140 33.43 11.04 -7.56
N THR A 141 33.05 9.77 -7.57
CA THR A 141 31.73 9.33 -7.13
C THR A 141 31.49 9.58 -5.65
N LEU A 142 32.55 9.44 -4.82
CA LEU A 142 32.46 9.74 -3.40
C LEU A 142 32.24 11.22 -3.14
N SER A 143 32.96 12.10 -3.85
CA SER A 143 32.74 13.55 -3.77
C SER A 143 31.34 13.95 -4.17
N GLN A 144 30.85 13.41 -5.28
CA GLN A 144 29.48 13.65 -5.74
C GLN A 144 28.42 13.16 -4.74
N PHE A 145 28.67 12.02 -4.10
CA PHE A 145 27.81 11.53 -3.05
C PHE A 145 27.81 12.43 -1.81
N GLU A 146 28.99 12.94 -1.42
CA GLU A 146 29.14 13.88 -0.32
C GLU A 146 28.39 15.20 -0.62
N ASP A 147 28.53 15.74 -1.82
CA ASP A 147 27.80 16.92 -2.27
C ASP A 147 26.28 16.71 -2.23
N TRP A 148 25.82 15.54 -2.67
CA TRP A 148 24.41 15.19 -2.59
C TRP A 148 23.92 15.13 -1.14
N MET A 149 24.64 14.44 -0.24
CA MET A 149 24.25 14.41 1.18
C MET A 149 24.26 15.79 1.82
N ASN A 150 25.24 16.63 1.50
CA ASN A 150 25.34 17.99 1.99
C ASN A 150 24.24 18.91 1.44
N SER A 151 23.69 18.61 0.26
CA SER A 151 22.58 19.38 -0.31
C SER A 151 21.31 19.35 0.55
N TYR A 152 21.15 18.32 1.40
CA TYR A 152 20.06 18.22 2.39
C TYR A 152 20.32 19.06 3.66
N LYS A 153 21.47 19.72 3.76
CA LYS A 153 21.84 20.59 4.88
C LYS A 153 21.67 19.91 6.24
N PRO A 154 22.36 18.80 6.48
CA PRO A 154 22.21 18.03 7.70
C PRO A 154 22.45 18.86 8.97
N GLU A 155 23.25 19.92 8.91
CA GLU A 155 23.48 20.85 10.02
C GLU A 155 22.22 21.66 10.40
N GLU A 156 21.26 21.81 9.50
CA GLU A 156 19.95 22.41 9.79
C GLU A 156 19.02 21.41 10.49
N LEU A 157 19.27 20.12 10.35
CA LEU A 157 18.40 19.03 10.84
C LEU A 157 18.90 18.44 12.15
N PHE A 158 20.21 18.32 12.32
CA PHE A 158 20.83 17.59 13.41
C PHE A 158 21.72 18.49 14.29
N ASN A 159 21.85 18.12 15.55
CA ASN A 159 22.82 18.66 16.47
C ASN A 159 24.21 18.05 16.22
N ALA A 160 25.25 18.65 16.79
CA ALA A 160 26.64 18.15 16.63
C ALA A 160 26.85 16.72 17.16
N ASP A 161 26.00 16.24 18.05
CA ASP A 161 26.01 14.87 18.57
C ASP A 161 25.23 13.87 17.71
N GLY A 162 24.69 14.33 16.55
CA GLY A 162 23.87 13.53 15.64
C GLY A 162 22.40 13.36 16.05
N SER A 163 21.99 13.96 17.17
CA SER A 163 20.58 13.94 17.55
C SER A 163 19.77 14.92 16.71
N LEU A 164 18.50 14.58 16.41
CA LEU A 164 17.59 15.47 15.71
C LEU A 164 17.31 16.72 16.56
N LYS A 165 17.26 17.91 15.95
CA LYS A 165 16.92 19.16 16.64
C LYS A 165 15.51 19.12 17.23
N ASP A 166 15.30 19.82 18.34
CA ASP A 166 14.05 19.75 19.10
C ASP A 166 12.87 20.35 18.34
N GLU A 167 13.08 21.38 17.54
CA GLU A 167 12.05 21.95 16.66
C GLU A 167 11.55 20.94 15.63
N LEU A 168 12.42 20.08 15.13
CA LEU A 168 12.04 19.01 14.19
C LEU A 168 11.34 17.84 14.90
N LYS A 169 11.78 17.47 16.11
CA LYS A 169 11.05 16.50 16.94
C LYS A 169 9.64 16.98 17.27
N ALA A 170 9.45 18.31 17.39
CA ALA A 170 8.14 18.88 17.68
C ALA A 170 7.13 18.74 16.52
N ILE A 171 7.61 18.64 15.27
CA ILE A 171 6.76 18.41 14.08
C ILE A 171 6.14 17.01 14.11
N ALA A 172 6.84 16.03 14.68
CA ALA A 172 6.35 14.67 14.74
C ALA A 172 5.02 14.58 15.52
N PRO A 173 3.98 13.96 14.96
CA PRO A 173 2.70 13.84 15.64
C PRO A 173 2.84 13.06 16.94
N LYS A 174 2.09 13.46 17.97
CA LYS A 174 2.09 12.85 19.31
C LYS A 174 0.73 12.28 19.66
N GLY A 175 0.72 11.28 20.55
CA GLY A 175 -0.50 10.65 21.01
C GLY A 175 -1.35 10.10 19.84
N ASP A 176 -2.64 10.32 19.89
CA ASP A 176 -3.62 9.82 18.91
C ASP A 176 -3.44 10.37 17.48
N LYS A 177 -2.60 11.40 17.32
CA LYS A 177 -2.25 11.91 15.98
C LYS A 177 -1.22 11.03 15.26
N ARG A 178 -0.52 10.16 15.97
CA ARG A 178 0.40 9.21 15.35
C ARG A 178 -0.39 8.11 14.65
N MET A 179 0.01 7.76 13.42
CA MET A 179 -0.66 6.68 12.67
C MET A 179 -0.71 5.37 13.48
N SER A 180 0.38 5.00 14.14
CA SER A 180 0.45 3.78 14.98
C SER A 180 -0.38 3.84 16.25
N ALA A 181 -0.73 5.02 16.74
CA ALA A 181 -1.53 5.21 17.94
C ALA A 181 -2.97 5.66 17.64
N ASN A 182 -3.27 6.00 16.39
CA ASN A 182 -4.60 6.42 15.99
C ASN A 182 -5.54 5.19 15.99
N PRO A 183 -6.58 5.19 16.83
CA PRO A 183 -7.50 4.05 16.91
C PRO A 183 -8.19 3.74 15.59
N ILE A 184 -8.47 4.74 14.76
CA ILE A 184 -9.07 4.54 13.44
C ILE A 184 -8.11 3.79 12.52
N ALA A 185 -6.84 4.16 12.49
CA ALA A 185 -5.81 3.49 11.69
C ALA A 185 -5.58 2.05 12.16
N ASN A 186 -5.77 1.77 13.44
CA ASN A 186 -5.63 0.45 14.04
C ASN A 186 -6.96 -0.35 14.11
N GLY A 187 -8.01 0.12 13.47
CA GLY A 187 -9.29 -0.57 13.35
C GLY A 187 -10.18 -0.60 14.60
N GLY A 188 -9.67 -0.22 15.77
CA GLY A 188 -10.39 -0.36 17.04
C GLY A 188 -11.63 0.51 17.15
N ARG A 189 -11.51 1.81 16.94
CA ARG A 189 -12.65 2.74 17.09
C ARG A 189 -13.69 2.66 15.99
N ARG A 190 -13.32 2.21 14.83
CA ARG A 190 -14.20 2.22 13.67
C ARG A 190 -15.41 1.35 13.82
N ARG A 191 -15.32 0.35 14.67
CA ARG A 191 -16.40 -0.59 14.98
C ARG A 191 -17.10 -0.25 16.30
N GLY A 192 -16.70 0.84 16.97
CA GLY A 192 -17.25 1.23 18.28
C GLY A 192 -16.92 0.28 19.40
N GLU A 193 -15.92 -0.58 19.20
CA GLU A 193 -15.56 -1.65 20.13
C GLU A 193 -14.08 -1.55 20.51
N GLU A 194 -13.76 -2.05 21.68
CA GLU A 194 -12.37 -2.25 22.09
C GLU A 194 -11.71 -3.34 21.22
N ALA A 195 -10.38 -3.25 21.06
CA ALA A 195 -9.64 -4.31 20.39
C ALA A 195 -9.88 -5.64 21.11
N THR A 196 -10.33 -6.63 20.35
CA THR A 196 -10.59 -7.97 20.89
C THR A 196 -9.38 -8.85 20.56
N ASP A 197 -8.81 -9.47 21.58
CA ASP A 197 -7.77 -10.47 21.38
C ASP A 197 -8.33 -11.66 20.59
N LEU A 198 -7.51 -12.21 19.71
CA LEU A 198 -7.88 -13.39 18.96
C LEU A 198 -7.89 -14.61 19.89
N THR A 199 -8.94 -15.40 19.81
CA THR A 199 -8.99 -16.73 20.39
C THR A 199 -8.22 -17.67 19.46
N LEU A 200 -7.10 -18.20 19.95
CA LEU A 200 -6.25 -19.09 19.15
C LEU A 200 -6.45 -20.53 19.55
N PRO A 201 -6.55 -21.47 18.59
CA PRO A 201 -6.58 -22.90 18.89
C PRO A 201 -5.20 -23.36 19.37
N ASP A 202 -5.14 -24.50 20.06
CA ASP A 202 -3.86 -25.11 20.42
C ASP A 202 -3.17 -25.62 19.14
N TRP A 203 -2.10 -24.96 18.74
CA TRP A 203 -1.35 -25.26 17.53
C TRP A 203 -0.81 -26.71 17.48
N ARG A 204 -0.65 -27.37 18.65
CA ARG A 204 -0.19 -28.75 18.74
C ARG A 204 -1.17 -29.75 18.13
N GLN A 205 -2.44 -29.37 17.99
CA GLN A 205 -3.47 -30.20 17.38
C GLN A 205 -3.32 -30.27 15.83
N PHE A 206 -2.50 -29.41 15.26
CA PHE A 206 -2.27 -29.31 13.82
C PHE A 206 -0.94 -29.92 13.39
N THR A 207 -0.38 -30.83 14.19
CA THR A 207 0.78 -31.59 13.81
C THR A 207 0.35 -32.74 12.90
N ASN A 208 1.04 -32.90 11.77
CA ASN A 208 0.84 -34.03 10.90
C ASN A 208 1.86 -35.12 11.23
N ASP A 209 1.41 -36.31 11.56
CA ASP A 209 2.24 -37.49 11.57
C ASP A 209 2.60 -37.84 10.12
N ILE A 210 3.85 -37.62 9.77
CA ILE A 210 4.33 -38.01 8.46
C ILE A 210 4.95 -39.38 8.56
N THR A 211 4.23 -40.35 8.07
CA THR A 211 4.75 -41.68 7.78
C THR A 211 5.53 -41.63 6.47
N ASN A 212 6.83 -41.90 6.53
CA ASN A 212 7.70 -42.08 5.37
C ASN A 212 7.41 -43.42 4.69
N GLU A 213 6.21 -43.64 4.19
CA GLU A 213 5.87 -44.94 3.57
C GLU A 213 6.37 -45.12 2.14
N ASN A 214 6.95 -44.11 1.49
CA ASN A 214 7.23 -44.19 0.05
C ASN A 214 8.63 -43.77 -0.43
N ARG A 215 9.66 -43.82 0.41
CA ARG A 215 11.04 -43.62 -0.07
C ARG A 215 11.96 -44.71 0.46
N GLY A 216 12.32 -45.64 -0.39
CA GLY A 216 13.18 -46.75 -0.11
C GLY A 216 14.66 -46.44 0.20
N HIS A 217 14.91 -45.42 1.02
CA HIS A 217 16.22 -45.13 1.61
C HIS A 217 15.99 -44.70 3.05
N GLU A 218 16.71 -45.29 3.97
CA GLU A 218 16.81 -44.88 5.38
C GLU A 218 17.45 -43.50 5.49
N LEU A 219 16.65 -42.45 5.22
CA LEU A 219 16.99 -41.10 5.65
C LEU A 219 16.53 -40.94 7.10
N PRO A 220 17.26 -40.15 7.92
CA PRO A 220 16.78 -39.80 9.23
C PRO A 220 15.37 -39.26 9.10
N LYS A 221 14.47 -39.58 10.05
CA LYS A 221 13.06 -39.20 10.05
C LYS A 221 12.89 -37.70 9.80
N VAL A 222 13.00 -37.30 8.54
CA VAL A 222 12.67 -35.95 8.09
C VAL A 222 11.22 -35.98 7.72
N THR A 223 10.46 -35.37 8.54
CA THR A 223 9.03 -35.16 8.34
C THR A 223 8.84 -34.18 7.18
N GLN A 224 8.50 -34.66 6.00
CA GLN A 224 8.10 -33.77 4.89
C GLN A 224 6.62 -33.53 4.98
N ASN A 225 6.22 -32.31 5.30
CA ASN A 225 4.83 -31.88 5.24
C ASN A 225 4.70 -30.67 4.32
N MET A 226 3.50 -30.45 3.85
CA MET A 226 3.13 -29.19 3.23
C MET A 226 2.72 -28.23 4.34
N ASP A 227 3.66 -27.42 4.77
CA ASP A 227 3.51 -26.40 5.82
C ASP A 227 2.29 -25.50 5.59
N MET A 228 2.05 -25.09 4.34
CA MET A 228 0.88 -24.30 3.96
C MET A 228 -0.45 -25.02 4.16
N THR A 229 -0.49 -26.35 4.03
CA THR A 229 -1.72 -27.12 4.33
C THR A 229 -1.97 -27.18 5.83
N THR A 230 -0.91 -27.37 6.63
CA THR A 230 -1.01 -27.32 8.08
C THR A 230 -1.44 -25.94 8.56
N LEU A 231 -0.85 -24.90 7.99
CA LEU A 231 -1.25 -23.52 8.26
C LEU A 231 -2.71 -23.25 7.88
N SER A 232 -3.17 -23.77 6.73
CA SER A 232 -4.55 -23.64 6.28
C SER A 232 -5.55 -24.18 7.30
N ASN A 233 -5.30 -25.38 7.82
CA ASN A 233 -6.15 -26.01 8.83
C ASN A 233 -6.15 -25.21 10.14
N TYR A 234 -4.99 -24.70 10.54
CA TYR A 234 -4.90 -23.83 11.71
C TYR A 234 -5.70 -22.53 11.53
N LEU A 235 -5.53 -21.87 10.39
CA LEU A 235 -6.23 -20.62 10.07
C LEU A 235 -7.74 -20.82 9.91
N GLU A 236 -8.20 -21.97 9.48
CA GLU A 236 -9.61 -22.33 9.46
C GLU A 236 -10.19 -22.28 10.87
N GLU A 237 -9.52 -22.90 11.86
CA GLU A 237 -9.97 -22.86 13.25
C GLU A 237 -9.86 -21.45 13.86
N VAL A 238 -8.80 -20.70 13.54
CA VAL A 238 -8.72 -19.28 13.93
C VAL A 238 -9.92 -18.50 13.38
N ALA A 239 -10.28 -18.73 12.12
CA ALA A 239 -11.42 -18.06 11.48
C ALA A 239 -12.76 -18.46 12.12
N LYS A 240 -12.94 -19.71 12.54
CA LYS A 240 -14.13 -20.18 13.26
C LYS A 240 -14.27 -19.54 14.63
N LEU A 241 -13.16 -19.48 15.37
CA LEU A 241 -13.14 -18.93 16.74
C LEU A 241 -13.27 -17.41 16.76
N ASN A 242 -12.98 -16.73 15.66
CA ASN A 242 -12.97 -15.27 15.55
C ASN A 242 -13.82 -14.77 14.36
N PRO A 243 -15.13 -14.99 14.37
CA PRO A 243 -15.97 -14.75 13.19
C PRO A 243 -16.08 -13.29 12.79
N THR A 244 -15.85 -12.34 13.69
CA THR A 244 -15.99 -10.91 13.44
C THR A 244 -14.68 -10.12 13.44
N SER A 245 -13.60 -10.70 13.97
CA SER A 245 -12.34 -9.99 14.22
C SER A 245 -11.17 -10.49 13.37
N PHE A 246 -11.31 -11.63 12.69
CA PHE A 246 -10.24 -12.20 11.86
C PHE A 246 -10.57 -12.15 10.38
N ARG A 247 -9.66 -11.58 9.57
CA ARG A 247 -9.73 -11.53 8.11
C ARG A 247 -8.40 -11.96 7.51
N VAL A 248 -8.46 -12.53 6.33
CA VAL A 248 -7.27 -12.87 5.54
C VAL A 248 -7.21 -11.97 4.32
N PHE A 249 -6.04 -11.46 4.00
CA PHE A 249 -5.80 -10.62 2.83
C PHE A 249 -4.72 -11.27 1.96
N GLY A 250 -4.97 -11.29 0.68
CA GLY A 250 -4.04 -11.81 -0.31
C GLY A 250 -4.51 -11.52 -1.73
N PRO A 251 -3.65 -11.70 -2.73
CA PRO A 251 -4.08 -11.76 -4.13
C PRO A 251 -4.94 -13.00 -4.35
N ASP A 252 -5.50 -13.18 -5.55
CA ASP A 252 -6.32 -14.35 -5.90
C ASP A 252 -5.49 -15.64 -6.01
N GLU A 253 -4.74 -15.95 -4.97
CA GLU A 253 -3.85 -17.11 -4.88
C GLU A 253 -4.10 -17.96 -3.63
N THR A 254 -5.21 -17.75 -2.94
CA THR A 254 -5.54 -18.48 -1.70
C THR A 254 -5.53 -19.99 -1.92
N MET A 255 -6.12 -20.46 -3.03
CA MET A 255 -6.18 -21.88 -3.36
C MET A 255 -4.83 -22.42 -3.83
N SER A 256 -4.12 -21.70 -4.72
CA SER A 256 -2.81 -22.12 -5.24
C SER A 256 -1.74 -22.14 -4.13
N ASN A 257 -1.87 -21.31 -3.12
CA ASN A 257 -1.06 -21.33 -1.91
C ASN A 257 -1.56 -22.34 -0.85
N ARG A 258 -2.51 -23.23 -1.23
CA ARG A 258 -2.97 -24.34 -0.39
C ARG A 258 -3.71 -23.94 0.89
N LEU A 259 -4.28 -22.74 0.92
CA LEU A 259 -5.10 -22.25 2.03
C LEU A 259 -6.58 -22.65 1.87
N TRP A 260 -6.83 -23.83 1.35
CA TRP A 260 -8.16 -24.36 1.02
C TRP A 260 -9.13 -24.40 2.18
N SER A 261 -8.64 -24.79 3.36
CA SER A 261 -9.48 -25.04 4.51
C SER A 261 -10.22 -23.80 4.97
N LEU A 262 -9.71 -22.61 4.64
CA LEU A 262 -10.39 -21.35 4.91
C LEU A 262 -11.77 -21.27 4.26
N PHE A 263 -11.93 -21.85 3.06
CA PHE A 263 -13.20 -21.86 2.34
C PHE A 263 -14.27 -22.76 2.95
N ASN A 264 -13.92 -23.62 3.91
CA ASN A 264 -14.91 -24.35 4.71
C ASN A 264 -15.63 -23.45 5.72
N THR A 265 -15.04 -22.27 6.04
CA THR A 265 -15.54 -21.40 7.09
C THR A 265 -15.99 -20.05 6.56
N THR A 266 -15.37 -19.56 5.49
CA THR A 266 -15.66 -18.24 4.93
C THR A 266 -15.36 -18.21 3.43
N ASN A 267 -15.89 -17.21 2.75
CA ASN A 267 -15.65 -16.95 1.33
C ASN A 267 -14.72 -15.74 1.13
N ARG A 268 -14.37 -15.48 -0.12
CA ARG A 268 -13.86 -14.17 -0.54
C ARG A 268 -14.97 -13.13 -0.37
N GLN A 269 -14.62 -11.97 0.10
CA GLN A 269 -15.57 -10.87 0.17
C GLN A 269 -15.91 -10.37 -1.23
N TRP A 270 -17.18 -10.46 -1.60
CA TRP A 270 -17.67 -10.08 -2.92
C TRP A 270 -19.00 -9.33 -2.79
N MET A 271 -19.03 -8.09 -3.28
CA MET A 271 -20.18 -7.19 -3.12
C MET A 271 -21.00 -7.03 -4.40
N GLU A 272 -20.59 -7.65 -5.50
CA GLU A 272 -21.32 -7.66 -6.75
C GLU A 272 -22.24 -8.88 -6.85
N GLU A 273 -23.05 -8.93 -7.91
CA GLU A 273 -23.88 -10.10 -8.23
C GLU A 273 -23.01 -11.36 -8.40
N VAL A 274 -23.40 -12.42 -7.75
CA VAL A 274 -22.77 -13.74 -7.91
C VAL A 274 -23.38 -14.45 -9.10
N LYS A 275 -22.57 -14.87 -10.05
CA LYS A 275 -22.99 -15.52 -11.30
C LYS A 275 -22.58 -16.99 -11.32
N GLU A 276 -23.50 -17.81 -10.85
CA GLU A 276 -23.31 -19.26 -10.86
C GLU A 276 -23.30 -19.82 -12.30
N PRO A 277 -22.55 -20.89 -12.59
CA PRO A 277 -21.71 -21.67 -11.66
C PRO A 277 -20.23 -21.21 -11.64
N ASN A 278 -19.90 -20.07 -12.26
CA ASN A 278 -18.51 -19.65 -12.47
C ASN A 278 -17.90 -18.95 -11.26
N ASP A 279 -18.73 -18.26 -10.48
CA ASP A 279 -18.28 -17.53 -9.30
C ASP A 279 -18.24 -18.46 -8.09
N GLN A 280 -17.03 -18.85 -7.69
CA GLN A 280 -16.84 -19.84 -6.63
C GLN A 280 -16.23 -19.20 -5.37
N TYR A 281 -16.74 -19.60 -4.22
CA TYR A 281 -16.23 -19.16 -2.90
C TYR A 281 -16.22 -17.64 -2.74
N VAL A 282 -17.28 -16.98 -3.20
CA VAL A 282 -17.47 -15.53 -3.09
C VAL A 282 -18.80 -15.22 -2.39
N GLY A 283 -18.85 -14.10 -1.70
CA GLY A 283 -20.07 -13.64 -1.03
C GLY A 283 -19.85 -12.37 -0.20
N PRO A 284 -20.94 -11.64 0.11
CA PRO A 284 -20.86 -10.35 0.79
C PRO A 284 -20.30 -10.45 2.21
N GLU A 285 -20.49 -11.60 2.87
CA GLU A 285 -20.01 -11.86 4.22
C GLU A 285 -18.63 -12.53 4.24
N GLY A 286 -17.98 -12.62 3.09
CA GLY A 286 -16.65 -13.19 2.98
C GLY A 286 -15.61 -12.44 3.80
N ARG A 287 -14.60 -13.16 4.26
CA ARG A 287 -13.52 -12.63 5.11
C ARG A 287 -12.12 -12.89 4.54
N ILE A 288 -12.06 -13.28 3.26
CA ILE A 288 -10.82 -13.46 2.50
C ILE A 288 -10.73 -12.34 1.47
#